data_bce81965281c09fbd5cd0ba744a02cae
#
_entry.id   bce81965281c09fbd5cd0ba744a02cae
#
_cell.length_a   1.000
_cell.length_b   1.000
_cell.length_c   1.000
_cell.angle_alpha   90.00
_cell.angle_beta   90.00
_cell.angle_gamma   90.00
#
_symmetry.space_group_name_H-M   'P 1'
#
loop_
_entity.id
_entity.type
_entity.pdbx_description
1 polymer ?
#
loop_
_entity_poly.entity_id
_entity_poly.type
_entity_poly.pdbx_seq_one_letter_code
_entity_poly.pdbx_strand_id
1 'polypeptide(L)'
;YLHGKYGFVAEGLPMYPSYNDLVHCTTAEIPFDRTKPLYLGMDFGLTPACVFIQLHAGGAQACIIDEYVTEDMDAVDFSNNVLRKIRKEYTGARVLGWGDPAGNERSVIKKNETYFNILNDMGLPIEEAPSQDPVLRHGVVNKRLRTLTHMGEPAVLISPKAKVLRKGMRGGYHRRRIQASGADRYMDKPNKNMYSHVCESLEYALLGLGEGDTLVEEEVVQRTSGARRNSAPSVRRSIPNGL
;
A
#
# COMPACT_ATOMS: atom_id res chain seq x y z
N TYR A 1 -31.68 15.45 12.85
CA TYR A 1 -31.05 15.52 11.52
C TYR A 1 -29.97 14.45 11.48
N LEU A 2 -30.27 13.29 10.87
CA LEU A 2 -29.33 12.23 10.57
C LEU A 2 -28.45 12.70 9.40
N HIS A 3 -27.20 13.03 9.65
CA HIS A 3 -26.22 13.11 8.61
C HIS A 3 -26.08 11.70 8.01
N GLY A 4 -26.56 11.53 6.76
CA GLY A 4 -26.37 10.31 6.00
C GLY A 4 -24.89 10.08 5.71
N LYS A 5 -24.18 9.50 6.67
CA LYS A 5 -22.94 8.81 6.38
C LYS A 5 -23.33 7.62 5.54
N TYR A 6 -22.92 7.61 4.29
CA TYR A 6 -22.88 6.39 3.49
C TYR A 6 -21.96 5.41 4.24
N GLY A 7 -22.53 4.74 5.23
CA GLY A 7 -21.86 3.71 5.98
C GLY A 7 -21.78 2.48 5.09
N PHE A 8 -20.58 2.13 4.65
CA PHE A 8 -20.30 0.73 4.46
C PHE A 8 -20.60 0.06 5.79
N VAL A 9 -21.44 -0.97 5.80
CA VAL A 9 -21.50 -1.90 6.92
C VAL A 9 -20.14 -2.58 6.92
N ALA A 10 -19.23 -2.10 7.77
CA ALA A 10 -17.90 -2.65 7.86
C ALA A 10 -18.06 -4.06 8.47
N GLU A 11 -17.95 -5.08 7.62
CA GLU A 11 -17.95 -6.49 8.06
C GLU A 11 -16.75 -6.80 8.99
N GLY A 12 -15.92 -5.81 9.24
CA GLY A 12 -14.73 -5.91 10.06
C GLY A 12 -14.02 -4.58 10.29
N LEU A 13 -12.78 -4.64 10.78
CA LEU A 13 -11.93 -3.47 11.01
C LEU A 13 -11.18 -3.14 9.71
N PRO A 14 -11.44 -1.98 9.06
CA PRO A 14 -10.74 -1.58 7.83
C PRO A 14 -9.23 -1.53 8.02
N MET A 15 -8.47 -1.95 6.99
CA MET A 15 -7.00 -1.86 7.01
C MET A 15 -6.50 -0.42 6.92
N TYR A 16 -7.28 0.45 6.29
CA TYR A 16 -6.94 1.87 6.07
C TYR A 16 -7.98 2.80 6.71
N PRO A 17 -8.00 2.91 8.04
CA PRO A 17 -9.03 3.72 8.74
C PRO A 17 -8.91 5.22 8.45
N SER A 18 -7.75 5.69 7.98
CA SER A 18 -7.53 7.09 7.60
C SER A 18 -8.02 7.41 6.17
N TYR A 19 -8.45 6.43 5.40
CA TYR A 19 -8.99 6.67 4.07
C TYR A 19 -10.34 7.39 4.13
N ASN A 20 -10.46 8.45 3.36
CA ASN A 20 -11.71 9.17 3.16
C ASN A 20 -11.91 9.40 1.66
N ASP A 21 -12.97 8.86 1.12
CA ASP A 21 -13.28 8.90 -0.32
C ASP A 21 -13.42 10.35 -0.86
N LEU A 22 -13.94 11.27 -0.04
CA LEU A 22 -14.09 12.68 -0.41
C LEU A 22 -12.74 13.44 -0.42
N VAL A 23 -11.72 12.91 0.24
CA VAL A 23 -10.39 13.53 0.34
C VAL A 23 -9.43 12.88 -0.64
N HIS A 24 -9.43 11.54 -0.71
CA HIS A 24 -8.42 10.77 -1.40
C HIS A 24 -8.84 10.27 -2.79
N CYS A 25 -10.10 10.47 -3.21
CA CYS A 25 -10.55 10.13 -4.55
C CYS A 25 -10.89 11.39 -5.33
N THR A 26 -10.32 11.53 -6.52
CA THR A 26 -10.66 12.64 -7.42
C THR A 26 -12.04 12.45 -8.05
N THR A 27 -12.71 13.56 -8.40
CA THR A 27 -13.99 13.52 -9.10
C THR A 27 -13.83 13.18 -10.58
N ALA A 28 -12.76 13.67 -11.21
CA ALA A 28 -12.38 13.37 -12.57
C ALA A 28 -11.21 12.37 -12.61
N GLU A 29 -11.06 11.66 -13.73
CA GLU A 29 -9.91 10.78 -13.93
C GLU A 29 -8.61 11.58 -13.87
N ILE A 30 -7.60 11.00 -13.23
CA ILE A 30 -6.25 11.58 -13.20
C ILE A 30 -5.58 11.25 -14.55
N PRO A 31 -5.25 12.25 -15.37
CA PRO A 31 -4.65 12.00 -16.67
C PRO A 31 -3.23 11.48 -16.55
N PHE A 32 -2.82 10.63 -17.48
CA PHE A 32 -1.44 10.19 -17.61
C PHE A 32 -0.54 11.32 -18.11
N ASP A 33 0.53 11.61 -17.37
CA ASP A 33 1.56 12.59 -17.73
C ASP A 33 2.78 11.87 -18.33
N ARG A 34 3.00 12.03 -19.63
CA ARG A 34 4.11 11.40 -20.37
C ARG A 34 5.49 11.85 -19.90
N THR A 35 5.60 12.96 -19.20
CA THR A 35 6.87 13.50 -18.70
C THR A 35 7.35 12.79 -17.43
N LYS A 36 6.45 12.02 -16.78
CA LYS A 36 6.70 11.32 -15.53
C LYS A 36 6.80 9.82 -15.74
N PRO A 37 7.60 9.12 -14.93
CA PRO A 37 7.59 7.66 -14.91
C PRO A 37 6.22 7.12 -14.54
N LEU A 38 5.91 5.93 -15.06
CA LEU A 38 4.78 5.12 -14.66
C LEU A 38 5.28 4.02 -13.73
N TYR A 39 4.89 4.10 -12.48
CA TYR A 39 5.24 3.10 -11.48
C TYR A 39 4.13 2.06 -11.38
N LEU A 40 4.53 0.80 -11.29
CA LEU A 40 3.63 -0.32 -11.12
C LEU A 40 3.81 -0.95 -9.74
N GLY A 41 2.71 -1.29 -9.10
CA GLY A 41 2.71 -2.19 -7.97
C GLY A 41 1.99 -3.47 -8.36
N MET A 42 2.53 -4.63 -7.99
CA MET A 42 1.95 -5.90 -8.36
C MET A 42 1.82 -6.85 -7.17
N ASP A 43 0.70 -7.52 -7.08
CA ASP A 43 0.49 -8.68 -6.23
C ASP A 43 0.24 -9.90 -7.10
N PHE A 44 0.92 -11.00 -6.78
CA PHE A 44 0.90 -12.22 -7.57
C PHE A 44 0.03 -13.28 -6.87
N GLY A 45 -0.47 -14.22 -7.62
CA GLY A 45 -1.31 -15.31 -7.12
C GLY A 45 -2.39 -15.68 -8.12
N LEU A 46 -3.45 -16.35 -7.66
CA LEU A 46 -4.58 -16.73 -8.50
C LEU A 46 -5.45 -15.54 -8.94
N THR A 47 -5.37 -14.44 -8.21
CA THR A 47 -6.10 -13.19 -8.51
C THR A 47 -5.09 -12.05 -8.62
N PRO A 48 -4.22 -12.06 -9.64
CA PRO A 48 -3.17 -11.07 -9.75
C PRO A 48 -3.75 -9.69 -9.98
N ALA A 49 -3.08 -8.69 -9.38
CA ALA A 49 -3.49 -7.29 -9.46
C ALA A 49 -2.30 -6.38 -9.74
N CYS A 50 -2.57 -5.27 -10.42
CA CYS A 50 -1.60 -4.22 -10.71
C CYS A 50 -2.25 -2.86 -10.48
N VAL A 51 -1.52 -1.95 -9.83
CA VAL A 51 -1.86 -0.52 -9.75
C VAL A 51 -0.88 0.30 -10.59
N PHE A 52 -1.38 1.37 -11.20
CA PHE A 52 -0.62 2.29 -12.04
C PHE A 52 -0.50 3.63 -11.34
N ILE A 53 0.72 4.06 -11.04
CA ILE A 53 1.00 5.22 -10.17
C ILE A 53 1.90 6.20 -10.90
N GLN A 54 1.64 7.48 -10.71
CA GLN A 54 2.57 8.56 -11.05
C GLN A 54 2.82 9.43 -9.81
N LEU A 55 4.05 9.88 -9.65
CA LEU A 55 4.40 10.82 -8.58
C LEU A 55 4.24 12.25 -9.06
N HIS A 56 3.57 13.06 -8.28
CA HIS A 56 3.36 14.48 -8.47
C HIS A 56 3.99 15.28 -7.31
N ALA A 57 3.95 16.61 -7.40
CA ALA A 57 4.47 17.51 -6.37
C ALA A 57 5.92 17.16 -5.93
N GLY A 58 6.80 16.86 -6.89
CA GLY A 58 8.20 16.52 -6.58
C GLY A 58 8.38 15.18 -5.85
N GLY A 59 7.43 14.25 -5.98
CA GLY A 59 7.42 12.95 -5.28
C GLY A 59 6.53 12.93 -4.03
N ALA A 60 6.09 14.09 -3.56
CA ALA A 60 5.30 14.20 -2.33
C ALA A 60 3.86 13.64 -2.47
N GLN A 61 3.36 13.47 -3.69
CA GLN A 61 2.01 12.98 -3.96
C GLN A 61 2.02 11.75 -4.86
N ALA A 62 1.48 10.64 -4.39
CA ALA A 62 1.24 9.43 -5.16
C ALA A 62 -0.16 9.48 -5.78
N CYS A 63 -0.23 9.55 -7.10
CA CYS A 63 -1.47 9.55 -7.87
C CYS A 63 -1.68 8.17 -8.48
N ILE A 64 -2.63 7.41 -7.96
CA ILE A 64 -3.03 6.13 -8.53
C ILE A 64 -3.97 6.43 -9.69
N ILE A 65 -3.45 6.32 -10.92
CA ILE A 65 -4.17 6.72 -12.14
C ILE A 65 -5.10 5.63 -12.67
N ASP A 66 -4.78 4.36 -12.38
CA ASP A 66 -5.55 3.22 -12.86
C ASP A 66 -5.22 1.95 -12.05
N GLU A 67 -5.95 0.87 -12.36
CA GLU A 67 -5.72 -0.48 -11.87
C GLU A 67 -5.97 -1.52 -12.97
N TYR A 68 -5.42 -2.71 -12.77
CA TYR A 68 -5.76 -3.90 -13.52
C TYR A 68 -5.89 -5.08 -12.55
N VAL A 69 -7.10 -5.59 -12.39
CA VAL A 69 -7.44 -6.68 -11.48
C VAL A 69 -8.09 -7.80 -12.28
N THR A 70 -7.69 -9.03 -12.00
CA THR A 70 -8.20 -10.22 -12.72
C THR A 70 -8.57 -11.30 -11.72
N GLU A 71 -9.20 -12.37 -12.21
CA GLU A 71 -9.49 -13.59 -11.49
C GLU A 71 -8.96 -14.76 -12.32
N ASP A 72 -8.37 -15.76 -11.67
CA ASP A 72 -7.90 -17.02 -12.26
C ASP A 72 -7.04 -16.82 -13.52
N MET A 73 -6.01 -15.98 -13.43
CA MET A 73 -5.13 -15.67 -14.55
C MET A 73 -3.69 -16.05 -14.23
N ASP A 74 -3.04 -16.74 -15.16
CA ASP A 74 -1.61 -17.04 -15.02
C ASP A 74 -0.70 -15.83 -15.25
N ALA A 75 0.57 -15.97 -14.86
CA ALA A 75 1.57 -14.91 -14.93
C ALA A 75 1.79 -14.37 -16.34
N VAL A 76 1.78 -15.22 -17.33
CA VAL A 76 2.06 -14.85 -18.73
C VAL A 76 0.90 -14.03 -19.30
N ASP A 77 -0.32 -14.52 -19.11
CA ASP A 77 -1.52 -13.82 -19.56
C ASP A 77 -1.73 -12.49 -18.83
N PHE A 78 -1.50 -12.47 -17.52
CA PHE A 78 -1.53 -11.24 -16.74
C PHE A 78 -0.53 -10.20 -17.26
N SER A 79 0.74 -10.63 -17.46
CA SER A 79 1.80 -9.75 -17.98
C SER A 79 1.47 -9.22 -19.37
N ASN A 80 0.97 -10.08 -20.27
CA ASN A 80 0.53 -9.68 -21.61
C ASN A 80 -0.58 -8.63 -21.58
N ASN A 81 -1.54 -8.78 -20.67
CA ASN A 81 -2.66 -7.85 -20.53
C ASN A 81 -2.20 -6.50 -19.95
N VAL A 82 -1.30 -6.51 -18.95
CA VAL A 82 -0.69 -5.29 -18.40
C VAL A 82 0.10 -4.56 -19.49
N LEU A 83 0.95 -5.27 -20.26
CA LEU A 83 1.69 -4.70 -21.38
C LEU A 83 0.77 -4.12 -22.47
N ARG A 84 -0.30 -4.83 -22.81
CA ARG A 84 -1.29 -4.34 -23.78
C ARG A 84 -1.94 -3.06 -23.30
N LYS A 85 -2.31 -2.99 -22.01
CA LYS A 85 -2.88 -1.78 -21.40
C LYS A 85 -1.88 -0.63 -21.44
N ILE A 86 -0.61 -0.86 -21.09
CA ILE A 86 0.45 0.16 -21.15
C ILE A 86 0.63 0.68 -22.58
N ARG A 87 0.75 -0.20 -23.56
CA ARG A 87 0.91 0.19 -24.98
C ARG A 87 -0.27 1.00 -25.52
N LYS A 88 -1.47 0.68 -25.08
CA LYS A 88 -2.71 1.33 -25.54
C LYS A 88 -2.97 2.66 -24.84
N GLU A 89 -2.86 2.70 -23.52
CA GLU A 89 -3.33 3.83 -22.70
C GLU A 89 -2.17 4.72 -22.20
N TYR A 90 -0.96 4.17 -22.10
CA TYR A 90 0.23 4.84 -21.53
C TYR A 90 1.40 4.81 -22.49
N THR A 91 1.14 5.05 -23.78
CA THR A 91 2.13 5.00 -24.86
C THR A 91 3.34 5.88 -24.54
N GLY A 92 4.55 5.28 -24.59
CA GLY A 92 5.81 5.97 -24.34
C GLY A 92 6.15 6.13 -22.85
N ALA A 93 5.38 5.51 -21.94
CA ALA A 93 5.69 5.50 -20.52
C ALA A 93 7.05 4.85 -20.24
N ARG A 94 7.87 5.49 -19.41
CA ARG A 94 8.99 4.84 -18.75
C ARG A 94 8.45 4.08 -17.55
N VAL A 95 8.44 2.76 -17.65
CA VAL A 95 7.85 1.88 -16.63
C VAL A 95 8.92 1.43 -15.64
N LEU A 96 8.59 1.42 -14.37
CA LEU A 96 9.33 0.83 -13.25
C LEU A 96 8.29 0.22 -12.31
N GLY A 97 8.64 -0.79 -11.53
CA GLY A 97 7.65 -1.32 -10.59
C GLY A 97 8.19 -2.30 -9.59
N TRP A 98 7.33 -2.64 -8.64
CA TRP A 98 7.64 -3.58 -7.56
C TRP A 98 6.48 -4.54 -7.34
N GLY A 99 6.82 -5.75 -6.97
CA GLY A 99 5.85 -6.79 -6.70
C GLY A 99 6.11 -7.54 -5.41
N ASP A 100 5.13 -8.36 -5.02
CA ASP A 100 5.25 -9.25 -3.88
C ASP A 100 6.50 -10.13 -4.02
N PRO A 101 7.47 -10.08 -3.06
CA PRO A 101 8.62 -10.97 -3.06
C PRO A 101 8.29 -12.47 -3.14
N ALA A 102 7.08 -12.90 -2.72
CA ALA A 102 6.61 -14.27 -2.92
C ALA A 102 6.54 -14.67 -4.42
N GLY A 103 6.51 -13.72 -5.34
CA GLY A 103 6.64 -13.95 -6.77
C GLY A 103 7.97 -14.60 -7.21
N ASN A 104 8.96 -14.64 -6.32
CA ASN A 104 10.20 -15.41 -6.50
C ASN A 104 10.06 -16.90 -6.15
N GLU A 105 8.97 -17.29 -5.50
CA GLU A 105 8.71 -18.71 -5.29
C GLU A 105 8.55 -19.39 -6.65
N ARG A 106 9.27 -20.48 -6.84
CA ARG A 106 9.30 -21.20 -8.13
C ARG A 106 7.91 -21.69 -8.48
N SER A 107 7.45 -21.35 -9.67
CA SER A 107 6.22 -21.91 -10.22
C SER A 107 6.27 -23.43 -10.20
N VAL A 108 5.23 -24.07 -9.68
CA VAL A 108 5.09 -25.54 -9.69
C VAL A 108 5.03 -26.10 -11.12
N ILE A 109 4.66 -25.26 -12.09
CA ILE A 109 4.43 -25.66 -13.49
C ILE A 109 5.71 -25.61 -14.34
N LYS A 110 6.62 -24.66 -14.05
CA LYS A 110 7.91 -24.55 -14.74
C LYS A 110 9.04 -24.40 -13.72
N LYS A 111 9.86 -25.43 -13.59
CA LYS A 111 10.87 -25.64 -12.54
C LYS A 111 11.88 -24.51 -12.33
N ASN A 112 11.96 -23.50 -13.19
CA ASN A 112 12.97 -22.43 -13.13
C ASN A 112 12.45 -21.01 -13.44
N GLU A 113 11.15 -20.79 -13.62
CA GLU A 113 10.60 -19.49 -13.93
C GLU A 113 9.90 -18.89 -12.69
N THR A 114 10.29 -17.68 -12.31
CA THR A 114 9.60 -16.86 -11.30
C THR A 114 8.71 -15.83 -12.01
N TYR A 115 7.74 -15.24 -11.30
CA TYR A 115 6.95 -14.15 -11.85
C TYR A 115 7.83 -12.99 -12.33
N PHE A 116 8.88 -12.64 -11.56
CA PHE A 116 9.79 -11.56 -11.92
C PHE A 116 10.55 -11.85 -13.21
N ASN A 117 11.02 -13.08 -13.42
CA ASN A 117 11.69 -13.44 -14.66
C ASN A 117 10.73 -13.31 -15.86
N ILE A 118 9.51 -13.83 -15.74
CA ILE A 118 8.50 -13.74 -16.80
C ILE A 118 8.21 -12.27 -17.14
N LEU A 119 7.97 -11.41 -16.13
CA LEU A 119 7.68 -10.00 -16.33
C LEU A 119 8.84 -9.27 -16.99
N ASN A 120 10.06 -9.46 -16.50
CA ASN A 120 11.26 -8.81 -17.02
C ASN A 120 11.58 -9.26 -18.46
N ASP A 121 11.47 -10.56 -18.75
CA ASP A 121 11.68 -11.12 -20.11
C ASP A 121 10.65 -10.56 -21.11
N MET A 122 9.45 -10.25 -20.65
CA MET A 122 8.41 -9.61 -21.45
C MET A 122 8.56 -8.08 -21.56
N GLY A 123 9.55 -7.49 -20.90
CA GLY A 123 9.85 -6.07 -20.95
C GLY A 123 9.10 -5.22 -19.94
N LEU A 124 8.62 -5.82 -18.83
CA LEU A 124 8.12 -5.12 -17.65
C LEU A 124 9.19 -5.17 -16.56
N PRO A 125 9.94 -4.09 -16.31
CA PRO A 125 10.99 -4.04 -15.31
C PRO A 125 10.39 -3.95 -13.91
N ILE A 126 10.08 -5.12 -13.35
CA ILE A 126 9.50 -5.28 -12.02
C ILE A 126 10.55 -5.90 -11.10
N GLU A 127 10.76 -5.28 -9.96
CA GLU A 127 11.66 -5.73 -8.90
C GLU A 127 10.86 -6.24 -7.70
N GLU A 128 11.53 -6.98 -6.82
CA GLU A 128 10.96 -7.35 -5.53
C GLU A 128 10.75 -6.10 -4.66
N ALA A 129 9.62 -6.00 -4.01
CA ALA A 129 9.44 -4.98 -2.99
C ALA A 129 10.42 -5.23 -1.81
N PRO A 130 10.90 -4.16 -1.15
CA PRO A 130 11.92 -4.29 -0.08
C PRO A 130 11.51 -5.14 1.11
N SER A 131 10.21 -5.36 1.32
CA SER A 131 9.71 -6.11 2.47
C SER A 131 8.34 -6.75 2.21
N GLN A 132 8.13 -7.92 2.82
CA GLN A 132 6.82 -8.58 2.95
C GLN A 132 6.14 -8.30 4.30
N ASP A 133 6.82 -7.61 5.23
CA ASP A 133 6.27 -7.36 6.56
C ASP A 133 4.94 -6.60 6.48
N PRO A 134 3.82 -7.19 6.93
CA PRO A 134 2.52 -6.56 6.87
C PRO A 134 2.45 -5.23 7.66
N VAL A 135 3.24 -5.09 8.72
CA VAL A 135 3.25 -3.86 9.52
C VAL A 135 3.84 -2.71 8.70
N LEU A 136 4.96 -2.95 8.02
CA LEU A 136 5.58 -1.95 7.14
C LEU A 136 4.66 -1.64 5.96
N ARG A 137 4.12 -2.67 5.28
CA ARG A 137 3.25 -2.50 4.11
C ARG A 137 2.02 -1.66 4.42
N HIS A 138 1.27 -2.01 5.47
CA HIS A 138 0.10 -1.23 5.90
C HIS A 138 0.50 0.16 6.41
N GLY A 139 1.67 0.24 7.06
CA GLY A 139 2.21 1.46 7.63
C GLY A 139 2.45 2.54 6.58
N VAL A 140 3.09 2.19 5.45
CA VAL A 140 3.38 3.16 4.36
C VAL A 140 2.12 3.76 3.76
N VAL A 141 1.08 2.95 3.53
CA VAL A 141 -0.20 3.45 3.00
C VAL A 141 -0.89 4.35 4.03
N ASN A 142 -1.00 3.91 5.28
CA ASN A 142 -1.63 4.69 6.35
C ASN A 142 -0.88 5.99 6.64
N LYS A 143 0.45 6.01 6.53
CA LYS A 143 1.26 7.23 6.64
C LYS A 143 0.89 8.21 5.52
N ARG A 144 0.94 7.76 4.27
CA ARG A 144 0.59 8.58 3.10
C ARG A 144 -0.83 9.14 3.18
N LEU A 145 -1.80 8.36 3.62
CA LEU A 145 -3.19 8.82 3.78
C LEU A 145 -3.36 9.94 4.83
N ARG A 146 -2.45 10.05 5.79
CA ARG A 146 -2.47 11.10 6.82
C ARG A 146 -1.58 12.28 6.51
N THR A 147 -0.80 12.19 5.43
CA THR A 147 0.17 13.21 5.04
C THR A 147 -0.45 14.15 4.01
N LEU A 148 -0.11 15.43 4.13
CA LEU A 148 -0.39 16.45 3.12
C LEU A 148 0.91 16.83 2.43
N THR A 149 0.82 17.22 1.17
CA THR A 149 1.93 17.85 0.45
C THR A 149 2.20 19.26 1.02
N HIS A 150 3.31 19.85 0.62
CA HIS A 150 3.64 21.24 1.00
C HIS A 150 2.58 22.27 0.53
N MET A 151 1.74 21.89 -0.45
CA MET A 151 0.62 22.70 -0.94
C MET A 151 -0.68 22.46 -0.17
N GLY A 152 -0.67 21.59 0.85
CA GLY A 152 -1.86 21.21 1.62
C GLY A 152 -2.77 20.18 0.95
N GLU A 153 -2.36 19.61 -0.18
CA GLU A 153 -3.11 18.57 -0.89
C GLU A 153 -2.82 17.18 -0.27
N PRO A 154 -3.75 16.21 -0.36
CA PRO A 154 -3.50 14.85 0.09
C PRO A 154 -2.28 14.23 -0.60
N ALA A 155 -1.41 13.54 0.16
CA ALA A 155 -0.24 12.87 -0.41
C ALA A 155 -0.58 11.59 -1.20
N VAL A 156 -1.84 11.14 -1.15
CA VAL A 156 -2.40 10.07 -1.99
C VAL A 156 -3.66 10.56 -2.67
N LEU A 157 -3.73 10.42 -3.97
CA LEU A 157 -4.96 10.61 -4.75
C LEU A 157 -5.25 9.37 -5.60
N ILE A 158 -6.51 8.96 -5.62
CA ILE A 158 -6.98 7.79 -6.37
C ILE A 158 -7.95 8.26 -7.45
N SER A 159 -7.64 7.90 -8.70
CA SER A 159 -8.53 8.14 -9.83
C SER A 159 -9.83 7.31 -9.70
N PRO A 160 -10.98 7.81 -10.14
CA PRO A 160 -12.20 7.02 -10.20
C PRO A 160 -12.13 5.80 -11.14
N LYS A 161 -11.08 5.69 -11.96
CA LYS A 161 -10.77 4.48 -12.75
C LYS A 161 -10.42 3.30 -11.86
N ALA A 162 -9.70 3.51 -10.75
CA ALA A 162 -9.29 2.48 -9.80
C ALA A 162 -10.44 2.08 -8.86
N LYS A 163 -11.44 1.41 -9.40
CA LYS A 163 -12.73 1.12 -8.73
C LYS A 163 -12.61 0.05 -7.66
N VAL A 164 -11.79 -0.99 -7.90
CA VAL A 164 -11.60 -2.12 -6.98
C VAL A 164 -10.73 -1.68 -5.81
N LEU A 165 -9.63 -0.97 -6.09
CA LEU A 165 -8.78 -0.37 -5.07
C LEU A 165 -9.60 0.55 -4.16
N ARG A 166 -10.37 1.46 -4.74
CA ARG A 166 -11.24 2.38 -4.01
C ARG A 166 -12.21 1.64 -3.08
N LYS A 167 -12.81 0.53 -3.53
CA LYS A 167 -13.67 -0.31 -2.68
C LYS A 167 -12.87 -0.98 -1.58
N GLY A 168 -11.67 -1.47 -1.88
CA GLY A 168 -10.75 -2.03 -0.90
C GLY A 168 -10.39 -1.03 0.20
N MET A 169 -9.98 0.19 -0.18
CA MET A 169 -9.64 1.29 0.73
C MET A 169 -10.82 1.71 1.62
N ARG A 170 -12.05 1.64 1.12
CA ARG A 170 -13.28 1.96 1.86
C ARG A 170 -13.70 0.89 2.87
N GLY A 171 -12.93 -0.19 3.05
CA GLY A 171 -13.21 -1.26 4.01
C GLY A 171 -13.48 -2.63 3.37
N GLY A 172 -13.42 -2.77 2.04
CA GLY A 172 -13.42 -4.09 1.40
C GLY A 172 -12.21 -4.94 1.83
N TYR A 173 -11.05 -4.29 2.08
CA TYR A 173 -9.90 -4.89 2.71
C TYR A 173 -9.92 -4.61 4.22
N HIS A 174 -10.17 -5.67 5.02
CA HIS A 174 -10.42 -5.54 6.45
C HIS A 174 -9.99 -6.79 7.22
N ARG A 175 -9.88 -6.66 8.55
CA ARG A 175 -9.76 -7.77 9.49
C ARG A 175 -11.14 -8.24 9.91
N ARG A 176 -11.40 -9.53 9.82
CA ARG A 176 -12.70 -10.09 10.24
C ARG A 176 -12.93 -9.90 11.74
N ARG A 177 -14.17 -9.60 12.08
CA ARG A 177 -14.61 -9.58 13.47
C ARG A 177 -14.73 -11.02 14.00
N ILE A 178 -14.18 -11.26 15.18
CA ILE A 178 -14.37 -12.50 15.90
C ILE A 178 -15.65 -12.34 16.73
N GLN A 179 -16.65 -13.21 16.51
CA GLN A 179 -17.84 -13.23 17.34
C GLN A 179 -17.46 -13.76 18.72
N ALA A 180 -17.38 -12.86 19.70
CA ALA A 180 -17.22 -13.19 21.10
C ALA A 180 -18.19 -12.34 21.92
N SER A 181 -18.74 -12.91 22.99
CA SER A 181 -19.48 -12.15 23.99
C SER A 181 -18.53 -11.17 24.67
N GLY A 182 -18.76 -9.86 24.55
CA GLY A 182 -17.95 -8.82 25.15
C GLY A 182 -17.46 -7.79 24.14
N ALA A 183 -16.27 -7.23 24.38
CA ALA A 183 -15.68 -6.22 23.49
C ALA A 183 -15.36 -6.79 22.10
N ASP A 184 -15.48 -5.95 21.08
CA ASP A 184 -15.17 -6.31 19.70
C ASP A 184 -13.72 -6.78 19.58
N ARG A 185 -13.52 -7.98 19.07
CA ARG A 185 -12.22 -8.55 18.74
C ARG A 185 -12.14 -8.81 17.25
N TYR A 186 -10.96 -8.66 16.70
CA TYR A 186 -10.68 -8.84 15.28
C TYR A 186 -9.54 -9.83 15.08
N MET A 187 -9.55 -10.52 13.93
CA MET A 187 -8.45 -11.39 13.52
C MET A 187 -7.19 -10.55 13.34
N ASP A 188 -6.01 -11.10 13.70
CA ASP A 188 -4.73 -10.42 13.48
C ASP A 188 -4.41 -10.27 11.99
N LYS A 189 -4.76 -11.28 11.19
CA LYS A 189 -4.56 -11.27 9.74
C LYS A 189 -5.77 -10.70 9.03
N PRO A 190 -5.56 -9.89 7.98
CA PRO A 190 -6.65 -9.38 7.16
C PRO A 190 -7.32 -10.50 6.37
N ASN A 191 -8.57 -10.27 5.99
CA ASN A 191 -9.33 -11.16 5.12
C ASN A 191 -8.77 -11.09 3.70
N LYS A 192 -8.28 -12.21 3.18
CA LYS A 192 -7.85 -12.31 1.78
C LYS A 192 -9.07 -12.42 0.88
N ASN A 193 -9.19 -11.48 -0.05
CA ASN A 193 -10.26 -11.40 -1.05
C ASN A 193 -9.77 -10.58 -2.26
N MET A 194 -10.61 -10.37 -3.27
CA MET A 194 -10.23 -9.59 -4.46
C MET A 194 -9.74 -8.17 -4.14
N TYR A 195 -10.20 -7.58 -3.05
CA TYR A 195 -9.78 -6.24 -2.64
C TYR A 195 -8.41 -6.24 -1.97
N SER A 196 -8.01 -7.33 -1.31
CA SER A 196 -6.70 -7.43 -0.67
C SER A 196 -5.58 -7.36 -1.71
N HIS A 197 -5.71 -8.04 -2.84
CA HIS A 197 -4.67 -8.13 -3.86
C HIS A 197 -4.32 -6.75 -4.46
N VAL A 198 -5.31 -5.96 -4.85
CA VAL A 198 -5.07 -4.63 -5.40
C VAL A 198 -4.55 -3.64 -4.34
N CYS A 199 -4.98 -3.79 -3.08
CA CYS A 199 -4.45 -2.99 -1.99
C CYS A 199 -3.00 -3.35 -1.67
N GLU A 200 -2.67 -4.64 -1.65
CA GLU A 200 -1.30 -5.13 -1.46
C GLU A 200 -0.39 -4.72 -2.62
N SER A 201 -0.89 -4.68 -3.86
CA SER A 201 -0.18 -4.10 -5.00
C SER A 201 0.23 -2.64 -4.74
N LEU A 202 -0.66 -1.82 -4.17
CA LEU A 202 -0.32 -0.45 -3.78
C LEU A 202 0.73 -0.41 -2.65
N GLU A 203 0.62 -1.30 -1.67
CA GLU A 203 1.59 -1.41 -0.58
C GLU A 203 3.00 -1.69 -1.10
N TYR A 204 3.15 -2.67 -2.01
CA TYR A 204 4.43 -3.02 -2.62
C TYR A 204 5.02 -1.87 -3.44
N ALA A 205 4.19 -1.16 -4.21
CA ALA A 205 4.65 0.01 -4.95
C ALA A 205 5.18 1.11 -4.03
N LEU A 206 4.46 1.45 -2.96
CA LEU A 206 4.89 2.49 -2.02
C LEU A 206 6.15 2.10 -1.25
N LEU A 207 6.31 0.82 -0.88
CA LEU A 207 7.57 0.33 -0.30
C LEU A 207 8.73 0.49 -1.28
N GLY A 208 8.56 0.08 -2.53
CA GLY A 208 9.58 0.20 -3.57
C GLY A 208 9.95 1.64 -3.91
N LEU A 209 9.04 2.59 -3.70
CA LEU A 209 9.29 4.02 -3.81
C LEU A 209 10.07 4.61 -2.62
N GLY A 210 10.53 3.79 -1.67
CA GLY A 210 11.35 4.22 -0.52
C GLY A 210 10.54 4.69 0.69
N GLU A 211 9.22 4.53 0.69
CA GLU A 211 8.38 4.94 1.82
C GLU A 211 8.64 4.14 3.10
N GLY A 212 9.18 2.92 2.97
CA GLY A 212 9.51 2.06 4.09
C GLY A 212 10.68 2.57 4.94
N ASP A 213 11.69 3.16 4.30
CA ASP A 213 12.91 3.63 4.96
C ASP A 213 12.59 4.72 5.98
N THR A 214 11.72 5.65 5.63
CA THR A 214 11.30 6.73 6.52
C THR A 214 10.50 6.25 7.74
N LEU A 215 9.77 5.14 7.64
CA LEU A 215 9.07 4.55 8.79
C LEU A 215 10.03 3.88 9.76
N VAL A 216 11.04 3.17 9.25
CA VAL A 216 12.07 2.54 10.09
C VAL A 216 12.87 3.59 10.84
N GLU A 217 13.27 4.67 10.19
CA GLU A 217 13.97 5.79 10.83
C GLU A 217 13.12 6.45 11.93
N GLU A 218 11.84 6.69 11.72
CA GLU A 218 10.93 7.27 12.70
C GLU A 218 10.76 6.36 13.93
N GLU A 219 10.65 5.05 13.76
CA GLU A 219 10.58 4.09 14.87
C GLU A 219 11.89 4.07 15.69
N VAL A 220 13.05 4.10 15.03
CA VAL A 220 14.35 4.17 15.70
C VAL A 220 14.47 5.43 16.53
N VAL A 221 14.10 6.58 15.97
CA VAL A 221 14.12 7.87 16.68
C VAL A 221 13.18 7.87 17.88
N GLN A 222 11.97 7.31 17.76
CA GLN A 222 11.02 7.23 18.86
C GLN A 222 11.53 6.31 19.99
N ARG A 223 12.10 5.14 19.66
CA ARG A 223 12.68 4.22 20.64
C ARG A 223 13.86 4.84 21.37
N THR A 224 14.75 5.55 20.68
CA THR A 224 15.93 6.20 21.30
C THR A 224 15.54 7.42 22.14
N SER A 225 14.55 8.19 21.73
CA SER A 225 14.03 9.34 22.49
C SER A 225 13.22 8.89 23.73
N GLY A 226 12.47 7.80 23.64
CA GLY A 226 11.76 7.18 24.76
C GLY A 226 12.71 6.61 25.82
N ALA A 227 13.80 5.97 25.41
CA ALA A 227 14.81 5.44 26.31
C ALA A 227 15.53 6.54 27.11
N ARG A 228 15.73 7.73 26.53
CA ARG A 228 16.35 8.89 27.23
C ARG A 228 15.44 9.51 28.29
N ARG A 229 14.12 9.39 28.18
CA ARG A 229 13.18 9.93 29.20
C ARG A 229 13.09 9.07 30.45
N ASN A 230 13.41 7.79 30.36
CA ASN A 230 13.36 6.84 31.51
C ASN A 230 14.67 6.78 32.31
N SER A 231 15.71 7.52 31.95
CA SER A 231 17.01 7.54 32.64
C SER A 231 17.27 8.85 33.40
N ALA A 232 16.24 9.43 34.00
CA ALA A 232 16.43 10.54 34.94
C ALA A 232 17.11 10.02 36.21
N PRO A 233 18.24 10.59 36.67
CA PRO A 233 18.95 10.10 37.86
C PRO A 233 18.10 10.34 39.09
N SER A 234 17.89 9.29 39.88
CA SER A 234 17.33 9.41 41.23
C SER A 234 18.26 10.24 42.11
N VAL A 235 17.82 11.47 42.40
CA VAL A 235 18.51 12.29 43.42
C VAL A 235 18.28 11.65 44.76
N ARG A 236 19.30 10.91 45.25
CA ARG A 236 19.38 10.52 46.67
C ARG A 236 19.53 11.78 47.51
N ARG A 237 18.45 12.17 48.20
CA ARG A 237 18.57 13.12 49.31
C ARG A 237 19.28 12.43 50.47
N SER A 238 20.51 12.81 50.72
CA SER A 238 21.20 12.55 51.96
C SER A 238 20.56 13.37 53.07
N ILE A 239 20.05 12.70 54.11
CA ILE A 239 19.60 13.32 55.35
C ILE A 239 20.87 13.53 56.19
N PRO A 240 21.19 14.76 56.65
CA PRO A 240 22.28 14.94 57.61
C PRO A 240 21.81 14.48 59.00
N ASN A 241 22.54 13.54 59.59
CA ASN A 241 22.49 13.28 61.03
C ASN A 241 23.02 14.52 61.77
N GLY A 242 22.16 15.20 62.55
CA GLY A 242 22.51 16.24 63.46
C GLY A 242 22.12 15.83 64.89
N LEU A 243 23.03 15.97 65.74
CA LEU A 243 23.02 15.80 67.23
C LEU A 243 21.73 16.33 67.89
#